data_7222a77fe1b14b003480ad903846d315
#
_entry.id   7222a77fe1b14b003480ad903846d315
#
_cell.length_a   1.000
_cell.length_b   1.000
_cell.length_c   1.000
_cell.angle_alpha   90.00
_cell.angle_beta   90.00
_cell.angle_gamma   90.00
#
_symmetry.space_group_name_H-M   'P 1'
#
loop_
_entity.id
_entity.type
_entity.pdbx_description
1 polymer ?
#
loop_
_entity_poly.entity_id
_entity_poly.type
_entity_poly.pdbx_seq_one_letter_code
_entity_poly.pdbx_strand_id
1 'polypeptide(L)'
;FTGPPGTGKTLTASVLAAELKLPLYTIVLDSLITRYMGETASKLRLVFDHIKQTRAIYFFDEFDAIGTQRGSQNDVGEIRRVLNSFLLFVEQDTSESIIIAATNHPELLDKALYRRFDDIIPFEKPDKENIKKIIINRLSQFKLNGIRWPSVIGKATGLSSAEITRACEDAAKEA
;
A
#
# COMPACT_ATOMS: atom_id res chain seq x y z
N PHE A 1 1.78 6.04 -0.69
CA PHE A 1 0.39 5.74 -0.36
C PHE A 1 0.24 5.57 1.15
N THR A 2 -0.62 6.33 1.78
CA THR A 2 -0.81 6.31 3.23
C THR A 2 -2.28 6.06 3.57
N GLY A 3 -2.58 5.35 4.66
CA GLY A 3 -3.95 5.20 5.15
C GLY A 3 -4.29 3.80 5.66
N PRO A 4 -5.49 3.61 6.25
CA PRO A 4 -5.88 2.37 6.89
C PRO A 4 -5.80 1.13 5.98
N PRO A 5 -5.69 -0.09 6.53
CA PRO A 5 -5.72 -1.30 5.75
C PRO A 5 -7.07 -1.47 5.01
N GLY A 6 -7.03 -2.11 3.85
CA GLY A 6 -8.22 -2.39 3.05
C GLY A 6 -8.82 -1.18 2.30
N THR A 7 -8.12 -0.06 2.22
CA THR A 7 -8.58 1.15 1.49
C THR A 7 -8.21 1.13 0.00
N GLY A 8 -7.43 0.15 -0.48
CA GLY A 8 -7.17 -0.04 -1.91
C GLY A 8 -5.77 0.34 -2.38
N LYS A 9 -4.80 0.59 -1.50
CA LYS A 9 -3.41 0.98 -1.86
C LYS A 9 -2.77 0.01 -2.87
N THR A 10 -2.74 -1.27 -2.56
CA THR A 10 -2.16 -2.31 -3.42
C THR A 10 -2.95 -2.47 -4.72
N LEU A 11 -4.29 -2.38 -4.66
CA LEU A 11 -5.14 -2.41 -5.85
C LEU A 11 -4.84 -1.23 -6.78
N THR A 12 -4.67 -0.04 -6.22
CA THR A 12 -4.36 1.17 -7.02
C THR A 12 -3.02 1.02 -7.72
N ALA A 13 -1.99 0.46 -7.07
CA ALA A 13 -0.71 0.19 -7.73
C ALA A 13 -0.87 -0.79 -8.90
N SER A 14 -1.71 -1.83 -8.75
CA SER A 14 -2.00 -2.78 -9.81
C SER A 14 -2.75 -2.16 -10.99
N VAL A 15 -3.76 -1.32 -10.70
CA VAL A 15 -4.51 -0.60 -11.73
C VAL A 15 -3.61 0.39 -12.47
N LEU A 16 -2.77 1.13 -11.74
CA LEU A 16 -1.82 2.06 -12.34
C LEU A 16 -0.85 1.34 -13.29
N ALA A 17 -0.35 0.17 -12.90
CA ALA A 17 0.51 -0.65 -13.73
C ALA A 17 -0.18 -1.08 -15.03
N ALA A 18 -1.45 -1.50 -14.94
CA ALA A 18 -2.24 -1.89 -16.10
C ALA A 18 -2.50 -0.70 -17.04
N GLU A 19 -2.88 0.47 -16.50
CA GLU A 19 -3.14 1.68 -17.28
C GLU A 19 -1.88 2.19 -17.99
N LEU A 20 -0.74 2.17 -17.32
CA LEU A 20 0.53 2.60 -17.87
C LEU A 20 1.21 1.51 -18.74
N LYS A 21 0.66 0.28 -18.75
CA LYS A 21 1.23 -0.89 -19.43
C LYS A 21 2.67 -1.18 -18.99
N LEU A 22 2.94 -0.97 -17.70
CA LEU A 22 4.23 -1.25 -17.08
C LEU A 22 4.15 -2.51 -16.21
N PRO A 23 5.24 -3.27 -16.09
CA PRO A 23 5.33 -4.33 -15.09
C PRO A 23 5.15 -3.79 -13.68
N LEU A 24 4.55 -4.58 -12.79
CA LEU A 24 4.46 -4.29 -11.37
C LEU A 24 5.33 -5.27 -10.58
N TYR A 25 6.31 -4.74 -9.88
CA TYR A 25 7.11 -5.51 -8.91
C TYR A 25 6.71 -5.12 -7.50
N THR A 26 6.20 -6.08 -6.74
CA THR A 26 5.83 -5.87 -5.35
C THR A 26 6.96 -6.34 -4.43
N ILE A 27 7.42 -5.44 -3.58
CA ILE A 27 8.46 -5.69 -2.59
C ILE A 27 7.84 -5.57 -1.20
N VAL A 28 7.74 -6.68 -0.49
CA VAL A 28 7.29 -6.71 0.90
C VAL A 28 8.50 -6.46 1.79
N LEU A 29 8.57 -5.30 2.42
CA LEU A 29 9.75 -4.87 3.17
C LEU A 29 10.05 -5.74 4.37
N ASP A 30 9.04 -6.25 5.06
CA ASP A 30 9.22 -7.18 6.17
C ASP A 30 10.01 -8.44 5.75
N SER A 31 9.84 -8.91 4.52
CA SER A 31 10.57 -10.05 3.97
C SER A 31 12.04 -9.75 3.64
N LEU A 32 12.39 -8.48 3.46
CA LEU A 32 13.76 -8.04 3.21
C LEU A 32 14.56 -7.89 4.50
N ILE A 33 13.89 -7.58 5.61
CA ILE A 33 14.51 -7.36 6.90
C ILE A 33 14.95 -8.73 7.48
N THR A 34 16.24 -8.92 7.60
CA THR A 34 16.84 -10.13 8.18
C THR A 34 17.57 -9.81 9.48
N ARG A 35 17.76 -10.81 10.33
CA ARG A 35 18.53 -10.68 11.60
C ARG A 35 20.04 -10.46 11.39
N TYR A 36 20.53 -10.60 10.17
CA TYR A 36 21.96 -10.48 9.89
C TYR A 36 22.30 -9.09 9.39
N MET A 37 23.20 -8.41 10.12
CA MET A 37 23.70 -7.07 9.80
C MET A 37 24.27 -7.04 8.38
N GLY A 38 23.81 -6.08 7.57
CA GLY A 38 24.30 -5.87 6.21
C GLY A 38 23.57 -6.63 5.09
N GLU A 39 22.83 -7.71 5.37
CA GLU A 39 22.06 -8.42 4.32
C GLU A 39 20.89 -7.57 3.80
N THR A 40 20.16 -6.91 4.68
CA THR A 40 19.00 -6.09 4.31
C THR A 40 19.41 -4.95 3.39
N ALA A 41 20.48 -4.22 3.71
CA ALA A 41 20.99 -3.15 2.88
C ALA A 41 21.49 -3.66 1.51
N SER A 42 22.12 -4.84 1.49
CA SER A 42 22.57 -5.48 0.25
C SER A 42 21.41 -5.91 -0.64
N LYS A 43 20.36 -6.51 -0.06
CA LYS A 43 19.14 -6.89 -0.78
C LYS A 43 18.43 -5.65 -1.34
N LEU A 44 18.32 -4.60 -0.53
CA LEU A 44 17.73 -3.34 -0.97
C LEU A 44 18.52 -2.74 -2.15
N ARG A 45 19.85 -2.80 -2.11
CA ARG A 45 20.70 -2.36 -3.22
C ARG A 45 20.39 -3.13 -4.51
N LEU A 46 20.24 -4.45 -4.44
CA LEU A 46 19.89 -5.26 -5.61
C LEU A 46 18.53 -4.84 -6.21
N VAL A 47 17.56 -4.49 -5.35
CA VAL A 47 16.27 -3.96 -5.83
C VAL A 47 16.47 -2.66 -6.59
N PHE A 48 17.25 -1.70 -6.06
CA PHE A 48 17.50 -0.43 -6.73
C PHE A 48 18.39 -0.57 -7.99
N ASP A 49 19.32 -1.52 -8.00
CA ASP A 49 20.06 -1.85 -9.23
C ASP A 49 19.11 -2.39 -10.32
N HIS A 50 18.09 -3.16 -9.95
CA HIS A 50 17.05 -3.60 -10.89
C HIS A 50 16.14 -2.45 -11.35
N ILE A 51 15.78 -1.52 -10.45
CA ILE A 51 15.00 -0.31 -10.79
C ILE A 51 15.68 0.48 -11.92
N LYS A 52 17.00 0.64 -11.85
CA LYS A 52 17.78 1.35 -12.87
C LYS A 52 17.82 0.66 -14.23
N GLN A 53 17.68 -0.67 -14.24
CA GLN A 53 17.78 -1.46 -15.46
C GLN A 53 16.43 -1.74 -16.13
N THR A 54 15.35 -1.72 -15.39
CA THR A 54 14.04 -2.15 -15.86
C THR A 54 12.98 -1.11 -15.49
N ARG A 55 12.45 -0.43 -16.50
CA ARG A 55 11.34 0.52 -16.32
C ARG A 55 10.07 -0.22 -15.91
N ALA A 56 9.58 0.07 -14.71
CA ALA A 56 8.44 -0.61 -14.10
C ALA A 56 7.81 0.25 -12.98
N ILE A 57 6.75 -0.27 -12.38
CA ILE A 57 6.27 0.21 -11.09
C ILE A 57 6.83 -0.70 -10.00
N TYR A 58 7.51 -0.12 -9.04
CA TYR A 58 8.07 -0.80 -7.87
C TYR A 58 7.27 -0.41 -6.64
N PHE A 59 6.47 -1.35 -6.16
CA PHE A 59 5.55 -1.15 -5.04
C PHE A 59 6.14 -1.75 -3.77
N PHE A 60 6.60 -0.89 -2.87
CA PHE A 60 7.09 -1.26 -1.54
C PHE A 60 5.91 -1.29 -0.57
N ASP A 61 5.41 -2.48 -0.26
CA ASP A 61 4.32 -2.68 0.69
C ASP A 61 4.83 -2.84 2.12
N GLU A 62 3.94 -2.58 3.09
CA GLU A 62 4.25 -2.67 4.52
C GLU A 62 5.45 -1.81 4.93
N PHE A 63 5.51 -0.59 4.39
CA PHE A 63 6.64 0.32 4.62
C PHE A 63 6.83 0.69 6.09
N ASP A 64 5.80 0.56 6.91
CA ASP A 64 5.84 0.74 8.35
C ASP A 64 6.73 -0.30 9.07
N ALA A 65 7.08 -1.42 8.42
CA ALA A 65 8.06 -2.37 8.96
C ALA A 65 9.42 -1.69 9.25
N ILE A 66 9.79 -0.66 8.47
CA ILE A 66 11.00 0.14 8.70
C ILE A 66 10.79 1.22 9.78
N GLY A 67 9.54 1.58 10.08
CA GLY A 67 9.20 2.64 11.04
C GLY A 67 8.96 2.15 12.46
N THR A 68 8.65 0.87 12.64
CA THR A 68 8.28 0.33 13.94
C THR A 68 9.49 0.04 14.82
N GLN A 69 9.58 0.73 15.95
CA GLN A 69 10.54 0.42 17.02
C GLN A 69 10.08 -0.82 17.80
N ARG A 70 10.15 -2.02 17.18
CA ARG A 70 9.88 -3.28 17.88
C ARG A 70 11.20 -4.02 18.05
N GLY A 71 11.78 -3.98 19.26
CA GLY A 71 12.94 -4.79 19.55
C GLY A 71 13.95 -4.14 20.50
N SER A 72 15.09 -4.81 20.68
CA SER A 72 16.21 -4.35 21.48
C SER A 72 16.84 -3.07 20.90
N GLN A 73 17.67 -2.37 21.68
CA GLN A 73 18.40 -1.18 21.21
C GLN A 73 19.22 -1.44 19.91
N ASN A 74 19.63 -2.68 19.68
CA ASN A 74 20.37 -3.07 18.48
C ASN A 74 19.48 -3.08 17.23
N ASP A 75 18.21 -3.52 17.35
CA ASP A 75 17.27 -3.57 16.23
C ASP A 75 16.89 -2.18 15.72
N VAL A 76 16.78 -1.21 16.63
CA VAL A 76 16.48 0.22 16.29
C VAL A 76 17.59 0.82 15.41
N GLY A 77 18.84 0.50 15.70
CA GLY A 77 20.00 0.97 14.93
C GLY A 77 20.02 0.39 13.51
N GLU A 78 19.63 -0.87 13.34
CA GLU A 78 19.59 -1.54 12.04
C GLU A 78 18.46 -1.01 11.15
N ILE A 79 17.27 -0.89 11.70
CA ILE A 79 16.09 -0.32 11.00
C ILE A 79 16.40 1.09 10.49
N ARG A 80 17.04 1.94 11.31
CA ARG A 80 17.46 3.28 10.88
C ARG A 80 18.48 3.26 9.74
N ARG A 81 19.41 2.30 9.74
CA ARG A 81 20.37 2.15 8.63
C ARG A 81 19.69 1.73 7.34
N VAL A 82 18.74 0.79 7.40
CA VAL A 82 17.94 0.37 6.25
C VAL A 82 17.14 1.54 5.70
N LEU A 83 16.48 2.31 6.57
CA LEU A 83 15.76 3.51 6.19
C LEU A 83 16.66 4.53 5.50
N ASN A 84 17.81 4.84 6.09
CA ASN A 84 18.78 5.78 5.50
C ASN A 84 19.31 5.29 4.16
N SER A 85 19.54 3.99 4.01
CA SER A 85 19.95 3.39 2.73
C SER A 85 18.85 3.53 1.67
N PHE A 86 17.60 3.24 2.06
CA PHE A 86 16.45 3.43 1.17
C PHE A 86 16.33 4.88 0.70
N LEU A 87 16.38 5.84 1.64
CA LEU A 87 16.32 7.26 1.33
C LEU A 87 17.41 7.69 0.37
N LEU A 88 18.65 7.24 0.60
CA LEU A 88 19.79 7.52 -0.27
C LEU A 88 19.56 6.95 -1.68
N PHE A 89 19.06 5.72 -1.78
CA PHE A 89 18.79 5.10 -3.08
C PHE A 89 17.67 5.80 -3.84
N VAL A 90 16.60 6.23 -3.17
CA VAL A 90 15.52 7.02 -3.79
C VAL A 90 16.06 8.36 -4.29
N GLU A 91 16.88 9.06 -3.48
CA GLU A 91 17.50 10.34 -3.90
C GLU A 91 18.47 10.20 -5.09
N GLN A 92 19.11 9.05 -5.22
CA GLN A 92 20.09 8.77 -6.29
C GLN A 92 19.43 8.10 -7.51
N ASP A 93 18.16 7.79 -7.44
CA ASP A 93 17.47 7.18 -8.56
C ASP A 93 17.22 8.21 -9.67
N THR A 94 17.63 7.85 -10.87
CA THR A 94 17.43 8.64 -12.10
C THR A 94 16.69 7.83 -13.15
N SER A 95 16.08 6.72 -12.77
CA SER A 95 15.33 5.86 -13.67
C SER A 95 13.99 6.49 -14.09
N GLU A 96 13.39 5.97 -15.14
CA GLU A 96 12.02 6.30 -15.54
C GLU A 96 10.97 5.41 -14.85
N SER A 97 11.36 4.70 -13.81
CA SER A 97 10.47 3.83 -13.04
C SER A 97 9.64 4.63 -12.04
N ILE A 98 8.51 4.08 -11.64
CA ILE A 98 7.68 4.67 -10.59
C ILE A 98 7.91 3.89 -9.30
N ILE A 99 8.32 4.59 -8.25
CA ILE A 99 8.51 4.01 -6.92
C ILE A 99 7.33 4.41 -6.05
N ILE A 100 6.61 3.41 -5.53
CA ILE A 100 5.47 3.59 -4.64
C ILE A 100 5.78 2.92 -3.31
N ALA A 101 5.70 3.66 -2.22
CA ALA A 101 5.73 3.10 -0.87
C ALA A 101 4.33 3.14 -0.25
N ALA A 102 3.89 2.07 0.38
CA ALA A 102 2.59 1.98 1.03
C ALA A 102 2.72 1.67 2.52
N THR A 103 2.02 2.43 3.35
CA THR A 103 1.98 2.22 4.80
C THR A 103 0.57 2.29 5.35
N ASN A 104 0.30 1.48 6.35
CA ASN A 104 -0.93 1.57 7.15
C ASN A 104 -0.77 2.49 8.37
N HIS A 105 0.47 2.83 8.72
CA HIS A 105 0.85 3.58 9.91
C HIS A 105 1.72 4.80 9.57
N PRO A 106 1.16 5.82 8.89
CA PRO A 106 1.93 7.00 8.50
C PRO A 106 2.55 7.75 9.68
N GLU A 107 1.94 7.64 10.87
CA GLU A 107 2.41 8.25 12.12
C GLU A 107 3.73 7.64 12.63
N LEU A 108 4.09 6.43 12.19
CA LEU A 108 5.33 5.75 12.57
C LEU A 108 6.51 6.14 11.69
N LEU A 109 6.24 6.79 10.56
CA LEU A 109 7.27 7.15 9.59
C LEU A 109 7.91 8.50 9.91
N ASP A 110 9.23 8.57 9.76
CA ASP A 110 9.99 9.81 9.91
C ASP A 110 9.55 10.86 8.86
N LYS A 111 9.44 12.12 9.30
CA LYS A 111 9.15 13.25 8.41
C LYS A 111 10.18 13.40 7.28
N ALA A 112 11.40 12.91 7.47
CA ALA A 112 12.43 12.90 6.44
C ALA A 112 12.04 12.07 5.22
N LEU A 113 11.27 10.99 5.40
CA LEU A 113 10.73 10.17 4.31
C LEU A 113 9.80 10.97 3.40
N TYR A 114 8.88 11.71 3.99
CA TYR A 114 7.87 12.46 3.23
C TYR A 114 8.48 13.52 2.30
N ARG A 115 9.69 13.98 2.61
CA ARG A 115 10.41 14.99 1.81
C ARG A 115 11.13 14.40 0.59
N ARG A 116 11.22 13.07 0.50
CA ARG A 116 11.91 12.35 -0.58
C ARG A 116 10.97 11.82 -1.65
N PHE A 117 9.69 11.81 -1.35
CA PHE A 117 8.67 11.45 -2.33
C PHE A 117 8.08 12.71 -2.95
N ASP A 118 7.80 12.63 -4.25
CA ASP A 118 7.23 13.74 -5.02
C ASP A 118 5.82 14.06 -4.55
N ASP A 119 5.06 13.02 -4.13
CA ASP A 119 3.68 13.19 -3.67
C ASP A 119 3.29 12.19 -2.57
N ILE A 120 2.32 12.60 -1.75
CA ILE A 120 1.73 11.79 -0.68
C ILE A 120 0.25 11.66 -0.95
N ILE A 121 -0.17 10.43 -1.28
CA ILE A 121 -1.55 10.14 -1.62
C ILE A 121 -2.22 9.46 -0.43
N PRO A 122 -3.14 10.15 0.28
CA PRO A 122 -3.90 9.56 1.38
C PRO A 122 -5.03 8.67 0.84
N PHE A 123 -5.16 7.50 1.43
CA PHE A 123 -6.26 6.57 1.20
C PHE A 123 -7.16 6.56 2.42
N GLU A 124 -8.36 7.05 2.26
CA GLU A 124 -9.35 7.13 3.33
C GLU A 124 -10.39 6.01 3.21
N LYS A 125 -11.10 5.74 4.30
CA LYS A 125 -12.28 4.89 4.24
C LYS A 125 -13.34 5.54 3.37
N PRO A 126 -14.14 4.74 2.62
CA PRO A 126 -15.11 5.29 1.68
C PRO A 126 -16.20 6.08 2.40
N ASP A 127 -16.57 7.21 1.83
CA ASP A 127 -17.74 7.97 2.22
C ASP A 127 -19.04 7.28 1.78
N LYS A 128 -20.19 7.84 2.13
CA LYS A 128 -21.51 7.27 1.84
C LYS A 128 -21.77 7.07 0.35
N GLU A 129 -21.25 7.96 -0.48
CA GLU A 129 -21.43 7.87 -1.93
C GLU A 129 -20.56 6.74 -2.50
N ASN A 130 -19.31 6.67 -2.09
CA ASN A 130 -18.39 5.63 -2.51
C ASN A 130 -18.77 4.26 -1.97
N ILE A 131 -19.30 4.14 -0.74
CA ILE A 131 -19.91 2.91 -0.22
C ILE A 131 -20.97 2.38 -1.19
N LYS A 132 -21.90 3.26 -1.60
CA LYS A 132 -22.96 2.88 -2.54
C LYS A 132 -22.39 2.42 -3.89
N LYS A 133 -21.40 3.14 -4.43
CA LYS A 133 -20.73 2.77 -5.69
C LYS A 133 -20.04 1.41 -5.60
N ILE A 134 -19.33 1.14 -4.51
CA ILE A 134 -18.66 -0.15 -4.29
C ILE A 134 -19.69 -1.29 -4.31
N ILE A 135 -20.78 -1.14 -3.56
CA ILE A 135 -21.82 -2.17 -3.49
C ILE A 135 -22.47 -2.40 -4.86
N ILE A 136 -22.86 -1.33 -5.57
CA ILE A 136 -23.47 -1.44 -6.90
C ILE A 136 -22.52 -2.13 -7.89
N ASN A 137 -21.26 -1.73 -7.92
CA ASN A 137 -20.28 -2.31 -8.84
C ASN A 137 -20.04 -3.80 -8.52
N ARG A 138 -19.92 -4.15 -7.23
CA ARG A 138 -19.63 -5.53 -6.83
C ARG A 138 -20.81 -6.47 -7.05
N LEU A 139 -22.03 -5.98 -6.88
CA LEU A 139 -23.26 -6.72 -7.08
C LEU A 139 -23.95 -6.44 -8.43
N SER A 140 -23.21 -5.96 -9.41
CA SER A 140 -23.76 -5.56 -10.73
C SER A 140 -24.49 -6.67 -11.49
N GLN A 141 -24.21 -7.93 -11.19
CA GLN A 141 -24.88 -9.10 -11.78
C GLN A 141 -26.20 -9.47 -11.08
N PHE A 142 -26.52 -8.83 -9.96
CA PHE A 142 -27.71 -9.10 -9.17
C PHE A 142 -28.75 -7.99 -9.30
N LYS A 143 -30.03 -8.33 -9.15
CA LYS A 143 -31.09 -7.34 -9.09
C LYS A 143 -31.11 -6.65 -7.72
N LEU A 144 -30.78 -5.39 -7.68
CA LEU A 144 -30.70 -4.58 -6.44
C LEU A 144 -32.02 -3.88 -6.10
N ASN A 145 -33.17 -4.39 -6.63
CA ASN A 145 -34.48 -3.81 -6.39
C ASN A 145 -34.93 -4.07 -4.94
N GLY A 146 -35.46 -3.04 -4.29
CA GLY A 146 -35.99 -3.16 -2.92
C GLY A 146 -34.94 -2.99 -1.80
N ILE A 147 -33.67 -2.70 -2.14
CA ILE A 147 -32.64 -2.42 -1.14
C ILE A 147 -32.94 -1.10 -0.43
N ARG A 148 -33.00 -1.13 0.90
CA ARG A 148 -33.10 0.05 1.75
C ARG A 148 -31.71 0.70 1.91
N TRP A 149 -31.28 1.44 0.90
CA TRP A 149 -29.95 2.07 0.84
C TRP A 149 -29.53 2.83 2.09
N PRO A 150 -30.37 3.67 2.74
CA PRO A 150 -29.95 4.37 3.96
C PRO A 150 -29.52 3.40 5.09
N SER A 151 -30.24 2.27 5.23
CA SER A 151 -29.92 1.27 6.24
C SER A 151 -28.61 0.54 5.92
N VAL A 152 -28.41 0.15 4.66
CA VAL A 152 -27.18 -0.57 4.21
C VAL A 152 -25.98 0.34 4.34
N ILE A 153 -26.06 1.58 3.84
CA ILE A 153 -24.99 2.56 3.93
C ILE A 153 -24.65 2.88 5.39
N GLY A 154 -25.69 3.03 6.25
CA GLY A 154 -25.48 3.30 7.66
C GLY A 154 -24.69 2.19 8.37
N LYS A 155 -24.96 0.92 8.04
CA LYS A 155 -24.22 -0.23 8.59
C LYS A 155 -22.80 -0.35 8.02
N ALA A 156 -22.59 0.08 6.77
CA ALA A 156 -21.29 0.04 6.11
C ALA A 156 -20.39 1.24 6.44
N THR A 157 -20.95 2.28 7.08
CA THR A 157 -20.16 3.46 7.47
C THR A 157 -19.06 3.08 8.45
N GLY A 158 -17.83 3.47 8.14
CA GLY A 158 -16.64 3.14 8.94
C GLY A 158 -15.93 1.85 8.55
N LEU A 159 -16.52 1.04 7.65
CA LEU A 159 -15.82 -0.10 7.05
C LEU A 159 -14.85 0.36 5.96
N SER A 160 -13.80 -0.42 5.74
CA SER A 160 -12.90 -0.26 4.60
C SER A 160 -13.54 -0.76 3.30
N SER A 161 -12.99 -0.37 2.15
CA SER A 161 -13.44 -0.85 0.84
C SER A 161 -13.34 -2.38 0.72
N ALA A 162 -12.33 -3.00 1.31
CA ALA A 162 -12.14 -4.45 1.32
C ALA A 162 -13.22 -5.16 2.16
N GLU A 163 -13.57 -4.62 3.34
CA GLU A 163 -14.63 -5.18 4.20
C GLU A 163 -15.99 -5.09 3.51
N ILE A 164 -16.30 -3.96 2.86
CA ILE A 164 -17.55 -3.80 2.09
C ILE A 164 -17.59 -4.78 0.93
N THR A 165 -16.48 -4.93 0.20
CA THR A 165 -16.38 -5.87 -0.92
C THR A 165 -16.64 -7.31 -0.45
N ARG A 166 -16.00 -7.71 0.65
CA ARG A 166 -16.18 -9.04 1.24
C ARG A 166 -17.63 -9.28 1.67
N ALA A 167 -18.24 -8.29 2.33
CA ALA A 167 -19.66 -8.38 2.71
C ALA A 167 -20.59 -8.57 1.49
N CYS A 168 -20.30 -7.91 0.37
CA CYS A 168 -21.03 -8.10 -0.89
C CYS A 168 -20.83 -9.51 -1.46
N GLU A 169 -19.60 -10.03 -1.41
CA GLU A 169 -19.30 -11.39 -1.89
C GLU A 169 -20.01 -12.48 -1.05
N ASP A 170 -20.05 -12.28 0.25
CA ASP A 170 -20.74 -13.21 1.15
C ASP A 170 -22.24 -13.15 0.93
N ALA A 171 -22.83 -11.97 0.80
CA ALA A 171 -24.25 -11.82 0.45
C ALA A 171 -24.60 -12.44 -0.92
N ALA A 172 -23.71 -12.36 -1.90
CA ALA A 172 -23.89 -12.96 -3.21
C ALA A 172 -23.85 -14.48 -3.22
N LYS A 173 -23.17 -15.11 -2.25
CA LYS A 173 -23.14 -16.57 -2.09
C LYS A 173 -24.43 -17.13 -1.43
N GLU A 174 -25.14 -16.28 -0.67
CA GLU A 174 -26.37 -16.65 0.04
C GLU A 174 -27.63 -16.37 -0.80
N ALA A 175 -27.52 -15.70 -1.95
CA ALA A 175 -28.62 -15.31 -2.83
C ALA A 175 -28.87 -16.34 -3.95
#